data_fbb34f649dd450232bff8c290752eed8
#
_entry.id   fbb34f649dd450232bff8c290752eed8
#
_cell.length_a   1.000
_cell.length_b   1.000
_cell.length_c   1.000
_cell.angle_alpha   90.00
_cell.angle_beta   90.00
_cell.angle_gamma   90.00
#
_symmetry.space_group_name_H-M   'P 1'
#
loop_
_entity.id
_entity.type
_entity.pdbx_description
1 polymer ?
#
loop_
_entity_poly.entity_id
_entity_poly.type
_entity_poly.pdbx_seq_one_letter_code
_entity_poly.pdbx_strand_id
1 'polypeptide(L)'
;LGTSPVSIDRAENRNKFSAMLDRLGIDQPAWQELTSLDDMKAFIDKVGYPVLVRPSYVLSGAAMNVCHNEEQLTRFLEMAREVSKEYPVVVSQFMQETKEVEFDAVAQNGEVVEYAISEHIEYAGVHSGDATLVFPAQHLYFSTMRAIKKISSRIARELNISGPFN
;
A
#
# COMPACT_ATOMS: atom_id res chain seq x y z
N LEU A 1 11.65 -12.72 -19.65
CA LEU A 1 10.24 -13.08 -19.70
C LEU A 1 9.55 -12.62 -18.41
N GLY A 2 8.67 -11.64 -18.51
CA GLY A 2 7.94 -11.07 -17.37
C GLY A 2 8.73 -9.99 -16.62
N THR A 3 8.17 -9.54 -15.49
CA THR A 3 8.77 -8.53 -14.60
C THR A 3 10.00 -9.12 -13.88
N SER A 4 11.04 -8.31 -13.71
CA SER A 4 12.27 -8.76 -13.06
C SER A 4 12.07 -9.06 -11.56
N PRO A 5 12.81 -10.03 -10.97
CA PRO A 5 12.73 -10.28 -9.53
C PRO A 5 13.05 -9.05 -8.66
N VAL A 6 13.95 -8.18 -9.14
CA VAL A 6 14.30 -6.92 -8.46
C VAL A 6 13.11 -5.97 -8.44
N SER A 7 12.36 -5.88 -9.53
CA SER A 7 11.15 -5.04 -9.60
C SER A 7 10.01 -5.63 -8.76
N ILE A 8 9.88 -6.95 -8.71
CA ILE A 8 8.92 -7.64 -7.84
C ILE A 8 9.25 -7.36 -6.37
N ASP A 9 10.49 -7.51 -5.96
CA ASP A 9 10.93 -7.19 -4.60
C ASP A 9 10.66 -5.70 -4.24
N ARG A 10 10.89 -4.77 -5.17
CA ARG A 10 10.57 -3.35 -4.97
C ARG A 10 9.06 -3.10 -4.84
N ALA A 11 8.23 -3.87 -5.49
CA ALA A 11 6.77 -3.77 -5.40
C ALA A 11 6.23 -4.38 -4.12
N GLU A 12 6.74 -5.56 -3.73
CA GLU A 12 6.26 -6.31 -2.57
C GLU A 12 6.81 -5.80 -1.23
N ASN A 13 8.01 -5.25 -1.23
CA ASN A 13 8.61 -4.65 -0.03
C ASN A 13 8.04 -3.26 0.22
N ARG A 14 7.26 -3.11 1.28
CA ARG A 14 6.50 -1.90 1.60
C ARG A 14 7.37 -0.66 1.80
N ASN A 15 8.52 -0.80 2.44
CA ASN A 15 9.48 0.29 2.59
C ASN A 15 9.99 0.75 1.21
N LYS A 16 10.47 -0.19 0.39
CA LYS A 16 10.98 0.11 -0.95
C LYS A 16 9.92 0.73 -1.85
N PHE A 17 8.68 0.21 -1.76
CA PHE A 17 7.56 0.73 -2.53
C PHE A 17 7.18 2.14 -2.10
N SER A 18 7.00 2.40 -0.81
CA SER A 18 6.67 3.73 -0.30
C SER A 18 7.79 4.75 -0.60
N ALA A 19 9.06 4.38 -0.44
CA ALA A 19 10.18 5.23 -0.82
C ALA A 19 10.21 5.52 -2.34
N MET A 20 9.77 4.58 -3.16
CA MET A 20 9.61 4.79 -4.60
C MET A 20 8.49 5.79 -4.91
N LEU A 21 7.32 5.68 -4.24
CA LEU A 21 6.22 6.63 -4.41
C LEU A 21 6.63 8.05 -4.03
N ASP A 22 7.38 8.22 -2.93
CA ASP A 22 7.91 9.53 -2.52
C ASP A 22 8.84 10.12 -3.59
N ARG A 23 9.76 9.33 -4.15
CA ARG A 23 10.63 9.79 -5.25
C ARG A 23 9.85 10.17 -6.50
N LEU A 24 8.78 9.46 -6.77
CA LEU A 24 7.88 9.78 -7.89
C LEU A 24 6.96 10.96 -7.60
N GLY A 25 6.92 11.50 -6.37
CA GLY A 25 5.95 12.52 -5.96
C GLY A 25 4.52 12.05 -6.16
N ILE A 26 4.24 10.81 -5.78
CA ILE A 26 2.90 10.21 -5.73
C ILE A 26 2.45 10.27 -4.29
N ASP A 27 1.29 10.91 -4.06
CA ASP A 27 0.72 11.03 -2.74
C ASP A 27 0.39 9.65 -2.16
N GLN A 28 0.70 9.47 -0.89
CA GLN A 28 0.39 8.29 -0.09
C GLN A 28 0.13 8.70 1.36
N PRO A 29 -0.52 7.85 2.17
CA PRO A 29 -0.61 8.10 3.61
C PRO A 29 0.78 8.29 4.21
N ALA A 30 0.92 9.18 5.19
CA ALA A 30 2.19 9.35 5.89
C ALA A 30 2.67 8.00 6.43
N TRP A 31 3.95 7.72 6.26
CA TRP A 31 4.55 6.43 6.64
C TRP A 31 5.94 6.62 7.19
N GLN A 32 6.38 5.66 7.98
CA GLN A 32 7.74 5.61 8.50
C GLN A 32 8.14 4.17 8.81
N GLU A 33 9.40 3.85 8.56
CA GLU A 33 10.05 2.66 9.09
C GLU A 33 10.42 2.93 10.56
N LEU A 34 10.01 2.04 11.45
CA LEU A 34 10.28 2.18 12.87
C LEU A 34 11.47 1.32 13.28
N THR A 35 12.50 1.98 13.79
CA THR A 35 13.70 1.35 14.35
C THR A 35 13.76 1.48 15.87
N SER A 36 13.08 2.46 16.44
CA SER A 36 13.07 2.75 17.88
C SER A 36 11.69 3.18 18.39
N LEU A 37 11.53 3.20 19.72
CA LEU A 37 10.34 3.75 20.38
C LEU A 37 10.23 5.27 20.22
N ASP A 38 11.36 5.96 20.12
CA ASP A 38 11.38 7.41 19.93
C ASP A 38 10.90 7.79 18.52
N ASP A 39 11.29 7.01 17.50
CA ASP A 39 10.76 7.17 16.13
C ASP A 39 9.24 6.99 16.11
N MET A 40 8.74 6.02 16.86
CA MET A 40 7.30 5.76 17.00
C MET A 40 6.57 6.97 17.58
N LYS A 41 7.07 7.52 18.69
CA LYS A 41 6.46 8.69 19.33
C LYS A 41 6.46 9.88 18.39
N ALA A 42 7.58 10.19 17.78
CA ALA A 42 7.70 11.30 16.85
C ALA A 42 6.74 11.16 15.65
N PHE A 43 6.55 9.94 15.15
CA PHE A 43 5.59 9.68 14.07
C PHE A 43 4.15 9.89 14.54
N ILE A 44 3.78 9.36 15.71
CA ILE A 44 2.42 9.51 16.28
C ILE A 44 2.11 10.98 16.58
N ASP A 45 3.06 11.73 17.13
CA ASP A 45 2.89 13.17 17.37
C ASP A 45 2.58 13.94 16.09
N LYS A 46 3.10 13.47 14.96
CA LYS A 46 2.88 14.08 13.64
C LYS A 46 1.55 13.71 13.02
N VAL A 47 1.12 12.45 13.10
CA VAL A 47 -0.02 11.93 12.32
C VAL A 47 -1.25 11.60 13.15
N GLY A 48 -1.09 11.38 14.45
CA GLY A 48 -2.16 10.92 15.35
C GLY A 48 -2.54 9.46 15.14
N TYR A 49 -3.59 9.03 15.83
CA TYR A 49 -4.22 7.72 15.65
C TYR A 49 -5.50 7.84 14.80
N PRO A 50 -5.94 6.76 14.14
CA PRO A 50 -5.35 5.43 14.09
C PRO A 50 -4.18 5.30 13.12
N VAL A 51 -3.30 4.33 13.40
CA VAL A 51 -2.19 3.96 12.52
C VAL A 51 -2.22 2.47 12.17
N LEU A 52 -1.70 2.13 11.01
CA LEU A 52 -1.56 0.76 10.54
C LEU A 52 -0.10 0.32 10.73
N VAL A 53 0.08 -0.76 11.49
CA VAL A 53 1.37 -1.43 11.68
C VAL A 53 1.45 -2.64 10.77
N ARG A 54 2.57 -2.79 10.07
CA ARG A 54 2.81 -3.93 9.18
C ARG A 54 4.29 -4.24 9.02
N PRO A 55 4.69 -5.52 9.01
CA PRO A 55 6.04 -5.90 8.60
C PRO A 55 6.29 -5.49 7.17
N SER A 56 7.54 -5.14 6.83
CA SER A 56 7.89 -4.68 5.49
C SER A 56 7.68 -5.74 4.40
N TYR A 57 7.76 -7.00 4.77
CA TYR A 57 7.63 -8.12 3.83
C TYR A 57 6.79 -9.24 4.45
N VAL A 58 5.49 -9.21 4.25
CA VAL A 58 4.57 -10.29 4.65
C VAL A 58 3.52 -10.48 3.57
N LEU A 59 3.43 -11.71 3.08
CA LEU A 59 2.34 -12.16 2.22
C LEU A 59 1.09 -12.43 3.08
N SER A 60 -0.09 -12.10 2.56
CA SER A 60 -1.40 -12.43 3.16
C SER A 60 -1.82 -11.67 4.42
N GLY A 61 -1.36 -10.45 4.67
CA GLY A 61 -1.89 -9.61 5.76
C GLY A 61 -1.63 -10.11 7.18
N ALA A 62 -0.88 -11.21 7.35
CA ALA A 62 -0.48 -11.68 8.66
C ALA A 62 0.33 -10.61 9.40
N ALA A 63 0.02 -10.39 10.68
CA ALA A 63 0.61 -9.34 11.52
C ALA A 63 0.37 -7.88 11.05
N MET A 64 -0.62 -7.63 10.19
CA MET A 64 -1.12 -6.28 9.94
C MET A 64 -2.20 -5.93 10.95
N ASN A 65 -2.06 -4.77 11.62
CA ASN A 65 -3.04 -4.35 12.61
C ASN A 65 -3.24 -2.84 12.63
N VAL A 66 -4.50 -2.43 12.81
CA VAL A 66 -4.85 -1.03 13.04
C VAL A 66 -4.77 -0.77 14.54
N CYS A 67 -3.98 0.21 14.93
CA CYS A 67 -3.77 0.63 16.32
C CYS A 67 -4.46 1.95 16.57
N HIS A 68 -5.29 2.01 17.59
CA HIS A 68 -6.05 3.20 17.98
C HIS A 68 -5.45 3.93 19.18
N ASN A 69 -4.44 3.37 19.81
CA ASN A 69 -3.73 3.95 20.97
C ASN A 69 -2.32 3.36 21.11
N GLU A 70 -1.53 3.95 22.03
CA GLU A 70 -0.14 3.57 22.29
C GLU A 70 0.01 2.13 22.79
N GLU A 71 -0.90 1.65 23.64
CA GLU A 71 -0.85 0.30 24.18
C GLU A 71 -0.97 -0.75 23.07
N GLN A 72 -1.97 -0.57 22.18
CA GLN A 72 -2.14 -1.45 21.03
C GLN A 72 -0.92 -1.40 20.09
N LEU A 73 -0.40 -0.20 19.84
CA LEU A 73 0.76 -0.01 18.96
C LEU A 73 1.99 -0.73 19.51
N THR A 74 2.31 -0.57 20.79
CA THR A 74 3.45 -1.24 21.45
C THR A 74 3.33 -2.75 21.34
N ARG A 75 2.16 -3.30 21.69
CA ARG A 75 1.88 -4.74 21.62
C ARG A 75 2.07 -5.29 20.19
N PHE A 76 1.54 -4.59 19.18
CA PHE A 76 1.63 -5.06 17.80
C PHE A 76 3.03 -4.90 17.21
N LEU A 77 3.80 -3.91 17.64
CA LEU A 77 5.21 -3.79 17.26
C LEU A 77 6.03 -4.97 17.77
N GLU A 78 5.81 -5.41 18.99
CA GLU A 78 6.47 -6.59 19.54
C GLU A 78 6.12 -7.84 18.72
N MET A 79 4.84 -8.06 18.45
CA MET A 79 4.38 -9.19 17.61
C MET A 79 4.96 -9.12 16.20
N ALA A 80 4.98 -7.96 15.57
CA ALA A 80 5.50 -7.79 14.22
C ALA A 80 7.01 -8.06 14.13
N ARG A 81 7.78 -7.69 15.16
CA ARG A 81 9.21 -7.99 15.28
C ARG A 81 9.49 -9.48 15.47
N GLU A 82 8.61 -10.21 16.17
CA GLU A 82 8.75 -11.66 16.30
C GLU A 82 8.52 -12.39 14.98
N VAL A 83 7.54 -11.94 14.18
CA VAL A 83 7.21 -12.53 12.88
C VAL A 83 8.24 -12.19 11.82
N SER A 84 8.82 -11.01 11.87
CA SER A 84 9.73 -10.49 10.84
C SER A 84 11.03 -9.97 11.45
N LYS A 85 11.90 -10.89 11.88
CA LYS A 85 13.19 -10.56 12.51
C LYS A 85 14.20 -9.92 11.55
N GLU A 86 14.06 -10.16 10.26
CA GLU A 86 15.00 -9.70 9.22
C GLU A 86 14.55 -8.41 8.52
N TYR A 87 13.30 -8.00 8.71
CA TYR A 87 12.73 -6.86 8.00
C TYR A 87 12.18 -5.82 8.97
N PRO A 88 12.38 -4.54 8.68
CA PRO A 88 11.85 -3.46 9.52
C PRO A 88 10.32 -3.47 9.54
N VAL A 89 9.76 -2.89 10.59
CA VAL A 89 8.33 -2.66 10.71
C VAL A 89 7.99 -1.29 10.13
N VAL A 90 7.00 -1.24 9.27
CA VAL A 90 6.47 0.00 8.70
C VAL A 90 5.18 0.37 9.43
N VAL A 91 5.10 1.62 9.86
CA VAL A 91 3.86 2.22 10.37
C VAL A 91 3.40 3.29 9.38
N SER A 92 2.10 3.32 9.12
CA SER A 92 1.50 4.34 8.28
C SER A 92 0.21 4.87 8.90
N GLN A 93 -0.13 6.10 8.57
CA GLN A 93 -1.43 6.66 8.89
C GLN A 93 -2.54 5.76 8.31
N PHE A 94 -3.55 5.44 9.11
CA PHE A 94 -4.70 4.68 8.63
C PHE A 94 -5.81 5.63 8.19
N MET A 95 -6.19 5.53 6.93
CA MET A 95 -7.23 6.36 6.33
C MET A 95 -8.59 5.74 6.58
N GLN A 96 -9.38 6.37 7.44
CA GLN A 96 -10.74 5.92 7.76
C GLN A 96 -11.75 6.47 6.74
N GLU A 97 -12.85 5.75 6.54
CA GLU A 97 -13.98 6.15 5.69
C GLU A 97 -13.58 6.59 4.27
N THR A 98 -12.49 6.02 3.76
CA THR A 98 -12.02 6.27 2.40
C THR A 98 -12.52 5.19 1.44
N LYS A 99 -12.78 5.59 0.20
CA LYS A 99 -13.08 4.63 -0.87
C LYS A 99 -11.83 3.87 -1.28
N GLU A 100 -12.02 2.59 -1.53
CA GLU A 100 -11.00 1.74 -2.12
C GLU A 100 -11.33 1.48 -3.59
N VAL A 101 -10.32 1.57 -4.43
CA VAL A 101 -10.43 1.40 -5.88
C VAL A 101 -9.28 0.53 -6.34
N GLU A 102 -9.58 -0.47 -7.14
CA GLU A 102 -8.57 -1.35 -7.73
C GLU A 102 -8.29 -0.97 -9.18
N PHE A 103 -7.04 -1.11 -9.56
CA PHE A 103 -6.57 -0.93 -10.93
C PHE A 103 -5.86 -2.20 -11.38
N ASP A 104 -6.60 -3.04 -12.09
CA ASP A 104 -6.06 -4.25 -12.71
C ASP A 104 -5.56 -3.95 -14.10
N ALA A 105 -4.34 -4.35 -14.41
CA ALA A 105 -3.76 -4.02 -15.70
C ALA A 105 -2.79 -5.09 -16.22
N VAL A 106 -2.53 -4.99 -17.52
CA VAL A 106 -1.44 -5.69 -18.17
C VAL A 106 -0.49 -4.65 -18.75
N ALA A 107 0.80 -4.82 -18.49
CA ALA A 107 1.84 -3.97 -19.05
C ALA A 107 2.87 -4.76 -19.85
N GLN A 108 3.55 -4.05 -20.76
CA GLN A 108 4.69 -4.57 -21.51
C GLN A 108 5.82 -3.54 -21.45
N ASN A 109 6.95 -3.93 -20.88
CA ASN A 109 8.13 -3.07 -20.71
C ASN A 109 7.79 -1.72 -20.05
N GLY A 110 6.95 -1.76 -19.01
CA GLY A 110 6.53 -0.58 -18.27
C GLY A 110 5.38 0.22 -18.91
N GLU A 111 4.93 -0.12 -20.09
CA GLU A 111 3.79 0.54 -20.73
C GLU A 111 2.51 -0.25 -20.49
N VAL A 112 1.49 0.40 -19.92
CA VAL A 112 0.17 -0.19 -19.70
C VAL A 112 -0.53 -0.39 -21.03
N VAL A 113 -0.81 -1.65 -21.37
CA VAL A 113 -1.46 -2.06 -22.63
C VAL A 113 -2.97 -2.08 -22.47
N GLU A 114 -3.45 -2.66 -21.38
CA GLU A 114 -4.87 -2.77 -21.06
C GLU A 114 -5.08 -2.62 -19.56
N TYR A 115 -6.24 -2.12 -19.15
CA TYR A 115 -6.57 -1.94 -17.73
C TYR A 115 -8.08 -1.96 -17.45
N ALA A 116 -8.41 -2.28 -16.21
CA ALA A 116 -9.74 -2.18 -15.64
C ALA A 116 -9.69 -1.38 -14.34
N ILE A 117 -10.74 -0.61 -14.06
CA ILE A 117 -10.91 0.09 -12.78
C ILE A 117 -12.19 -0.42 -12.14
N SER A 118 -12.06 -1.03 -10.96
CA SER A 118 -13.17 -1.45 -10.12
C SER A 118 -13.19 -0.67 -8.81
N GLU A 119 -14.36 -0.53 -8.21
CA GLU A 119 -14.52 0.11 -6.90
C GLU A 119 -15.12 -0.86 -5.90
N HIS A 120 -14.68 -0.73 -4.64
CA HIS A 120 -15.29 -1.44 -3.52
C HIS A 120 -16.59 -0.78 -3.11
N ILE A 121 -17.59 -1.57 -2.75
CA ILE A 121 -18.81 -1.08 -2.10
C ILE A 121 -18.49 -0.65 -0.68
N GLU A 122 -17.67 -1.43 0.02
CA GLU A 122 -17.20 -1.18 1.37
C GLU A 122 -16.13 -0.07 1.40
N TYR A 123 -15.95 0.54 2.57
CA TYR A 123 -14.83 1.44 2.82
C TYR A 123 -13.51 0.67 2.93
N ALA A 124 -12.40 1.38 2.71
CA ALA A 124 -11.05 0.83 2.82
C ALA A 124 -10.82 0.12 4.16
N GLY A 125 -10.12 -1.02 4.11
CA GLY A 125 -9.82 -1.87 5.25
C GLY A 125 -10.51 -3.22 5.23
N VAL A 126 -11.41 -3.46 4.28
CA VAL A 126 -11.92 -4.81 3.97
C VAL A 126 -10.96 -5.45 2.97
N HIS A 127 -10.56 -6.69 3.23
CA HIS A 127 -9.66 -7.41 2.32
C HIS A 127 -10.32 -7.57 0.94
N SER A 128 -9.59 -7.34 -0.14
CA SER A 128 -10.12 -7.37 -1.51
C SER A 128 -10.78 -8.69 -1.90
N GLY A 129 -10.33 -9.81 -1.33
CA GLY A 129 -10.97 -11.13 -1.49
C GLY A 129 -12.33 -11.27 -0.84
N ASP A 130 -12.67 -10.40 0.11
CA ASP A 130 -13.94 -10.41 0.86
C ASP A 130 -14.84 -9.22 0.49
N ALA A 131 -14.30 -8.22 -0.19
CA ALA A 131 -15.02 -7.01 -0.59
C ALA A 131 -15.92 -7.25 -1.81
N THR A 132 -17.01 -6.49 -1.89
CA THR A 132 -17.86 -6.46 -3.07
C THR A 132 -17.31 -5.51 -4.10
N LEU A 133 -16.87 -6.03 -5.24
CA LEU A 133 -16.33 -5.25 -6.36
C LEU A 133 -17.41 -4.89 -7.38
N VAL A 134 -17.40 -3.64 -7.81
CA VAL A 134 -18.23 -3.14 -8.92
C VAL A 134 -17.33 -2.80 -10.10
N PHE A 135 -17.59 -3.47 -11.22
CA PHE A 135 -16.88 -3.22 -12.49
C PHE A 135 -17.88 -2.97 -13.63
N PRO A 136 -17.66 -1.95 -14.47
CA PRO A 136 -16.74 -0.85 -14.27
C PRO A 136 -17.14 0.04 -13.07
N ALA A 137 -16.20 0.77 -12.49
CA ALA A 137 -16.45 1.70 -11.40
C ALA A 137 -17.56 2.71 -11.77
N GLN A 138 -18.56 2.89 -10.91
CA GLN A 138 -19.78 3.66 -11.18
C GLN A 138 -19.81 5.04 -10.50
N HIS A 139 -19.15 5.17 -9.33
CA HIS A 139 -19.23 6.36 -8.49
C HIS A 139 -17.91 7.14 -8.41
N LEU A 140 -17.04 6.97 -9.42
CA LEU A 140 -15.79 7.72 -9.51
C LEU A 140 -15.93 8.91 -10.45
N TYR A 141 -15.39 10.05 -10.02
CA TYR A 141 -15.23 11.18 -10.91
C TYR A 141 -14.24 10.86 -12.03
N PHE A 142 -14.48 11.42 -13.21
CA PHE A 142 -13.59 11.22 -14.35
C PHE A 142 -12.15 11.69 -14.09
N SER A 143 -12.00 12.78 -13.31
CA SER A 143 -10.69 13.25 -12.83
C SER A 143 -9.96 12.22 -11.98
N THR A 144 -10.69 11.50 -11.11
CA THR A 144 -10.14 10.43 -10.27
C THR A 144 -9.68 9.25 -11.11
N MET A 145 -10.48 8.79 -12.07
CA MET A 145 -10.08 7.72 -12.99
C MET A 145 -8.82 8.06 -13.79
N ARG A 146 -8.73 9.33 -14.26
CA ARG A 146 -7.52 9.82 -14.93
C ARG A 146 -6.29 9.85 -14.03
N ALA A 147 -6.47 10.26 -12.77
CA ALA A 147 -5.39 10.28 -11.78
C ALA A 147 -4.89 8.86 -11.49
N ILE A 148 -5.81 7.91 -11.26
CA ILE A 148 -5.48 6.49 -11.04
C ILE A 148 -4.66 5.96 -12.22
N LYS A 149 -5.14 6.11 -13.45
CA LYS A 149 -4.41 5.68 -14.65
C LYS A 149 -3.01 6.31 -14.74
N LYS A 150 -2.90 7.61 -14.47
CA LYS A 150 -1.62 8.32 -14.52
C LYS A 150 -0.64 7.79 -13.46
N ILE A 151 -1.11 7.57 -12.24
CA ILE A 151 -0.31 7.03 -11.13
C ILE A 151 0.17 5.62 -11.47
N SER A 152 -0.75 4.73 -11.83
CA SER A 152 -0.45 3.33 -12.17
C SER A 152 0.51 3.21 -13.35
N SER A 153 0.36 4.05 -14.38
CA SER A 153 1.29 4.08 -15.52
C SER A 153 2.70 4.53 -15.11
N ARG A 154 2.83 5.47 -14.17
CA ARG A 154 4.13 5.91 -13.66
C ARG A 154 4.81 4.80 -12.84
N ILE A 155 4.06 4.09 -12.02
CA ILE A 155 4.53 2.94 -11.24
C ILE A 155 4.96 1.82 -12.18
N ALA A 156 4.15 1.47 -13.18
CA ALA A 156 4.46 0.44 -14.16
C ALA A 156 5.79 0.72 -14.90
N ARG A 157 6.04 1.97 -15.30
CA ARG A 157 7.29 2.39 -15.94
C ARG A 157 8.48 2.30 -14.99
N GLU A 158 8.35 2.81 -13.77
CA GLU A 158 9.42 2.80 -12.77
C GLU A 158 9.86 1.38 -12.41
N LEU A 159 8.92 0.45 -12.36
CA LEU A 159 9.16 -0.96 -12.08
C LEU A 159 9.43 -1.79 -13.36
N ASN A 160 9.32 -1.18 -14.54
CA ASN A 160 9.43 -1.86 -15.83
C ASN A 160 8.60 -3.14 -15.89
N ILE A 161 7.32 -3.04 -15.52
CA ILE A 161 6.41 -4.18 -15.41
C ILE A 161 6.16 -4.80 -16.79
N SER A 162 6.22 -6.12 -16.86
CA SER A 162 5.81 -6.90 -18.02
C SER A 162 4.97 -8.09 -17.56
N GLY A 163 3.68 -8.04 -17.86
CA GLY A 163 2.67 -9.00 -17.41
C GLY A 163 1.53 -8.32 -16.65
N PRO A 164 0.63 -9.12 -16.04
CA PRO A 164 -0.46 -8.61 -15.22
C PRO A 164 0.06 -8.02 -13.90
N PHE A 165 -0.64 -6.99 -13.41
CA PHE A 165 -0.43 -6.41 -12.08
C PHE A 165 -1.72 -5.75 -11.58
N ASN A 166 -1.85 -5.75 -10.27
CA ASN A 166 -2.88 -5.05 -9.52
C ASN A 166 -2.22 -3.96 -8.67
#